data_03589ce4ee21a025d12231a36a13a031
#
_entry.id   03589ce4ee21a025d12231a36a13a031
#
_cell.length_a   1.000
_cell.length_b   1.000
_cell.length_c   1.000
_cell.angle_alpha   90.00
_cell.angle_beta   90.00
_cell.angle_gamma   90.00
#
_symmetry.space_group_name_H-M   'P 1'
#
loop_
_entity.id
_entity.type
_entity.pdbx_description
1 polymer ?
#
loop_
_entity_poly.entity_id
_entity_poly.type
_entity_poly.pdbx_seq_one_letter_code
_entity_poly.pdbx_strand_id
1 'polypeptide(L)'
;MSIGLLGQKIGMTSVYDVNGRLRPVTVIAAGDNVLVRRITAERDGYSAVQVGFGVQKESRLNNSEIGAFKKAGVEPKRFSRELRLGADLPEGEVNLNVTQFQAGDFVDVIGRSKGKGFQGVMKKHNMHGQGAAHGSKTHRRNGAIGNRSTPGRIWKNMGMPGHLGDERVTVQNLQVMQVRETEKIILVSGAVPGSNGSFVVVRPAIKKPAKKS
;
A
#
# COMPACT_ATOMS: atom_id res chain seq x y z
N MET A 1 1.89 -17.58 -12.29
CA MET A 1 2.12 -16.99 -10.95
C MET A 1 1.66 -15.54 -10.97
N SER A 2 0.76 -15.12 -10.11
CA SER A 2 0.37 -13.72 -10.04
C SER A 2 1.46 -12.91 -9.30
N ILE A 3 1.97 -11.88 -9.96
CA ILE A 3 3.13 -11.10 -9.47
C ILE A 3 2.65 -9.93 -8.61
N GLY A 4 1.51 -9.38 -8.93
CA GLY A 4 0.94 -8.17 -8.37
C GLY A 4 0.83 -7.06 -9.40
N LEU A 5 0.07 -6.02 -9.06
CA LEU A 5 -0.20 -4.86 -9.91
C LEU A 5 -0.05 -3.56 -9.14
N LEU A 6 0.31 -2.53 -9.86
CA LEU A 6 0.17 -1.16 -9.40
C LEU A 6 -1.22 -0.66 -9.78
N GLY A 7 -1.82 0.13 -8.92
CA GLY A 7 -3.14 0.70 -9.18
C GLY A 7 -3.36 2.02 -8.49
N GLN A 8 -4.48 2.64 -8.81
CA GLN A 8 -4.94 3.88 -8.21
C GLN A 8 -6.27 3.65 -7.51
N LYS A 9 -6.38 4.06 -6.26
CA LYS A 9 -7.64 4.04 -5.51
C LYS A 9 -8.59 5.09 -6.10
N ILE A 10 -9.71 4.66 -6.65
CA ILE A 10 -10.74 5.57 -7.17
C ILE A 10 -11.66 6.03 -6.05
N GLY A 11 -12.21 5.08 -5.29
CA GLY A 11 -13.18 5.36 -4.24
C GLY A 11 -13.66 4.10 -3.56
N MET A 12 -14.75 4.24 -2.81
CA MET A 12 -15.45 3.11 -2.20
C MET A 12 -16.91 3.10 -2.62
N THR A 13 -17.46 1.90 -2.76
CA THR A 13 -18.87 1.63 -3.03
C THR A 13 -19.31 0.39 -2.27
N SER A 14 -20.52 -0.07 -2.49
CA SER A 14 -21.03 -1.32 -1.94
C SER A 14 -21.52 -2.21 -3.07
N VAL A 15 -21.29 -3.51 -2.93
CA VAL A 15 -21.79 -4.55 -3.86
C VAL A 15 -22.43 -5.68 -3.06
N TYR A 16 -23.38 -6.36 -3.67
CA TYR A 16 -23.96 -7.57 -3.09
C TYR A 16 -23.03 -8.76 -3.36
N ASP A 17 -22.76 -9.54 -2.33
CA ASP A 17 -22.06 -10.82 -2.48
C ASP A 17 -23.02 -11.91 -3.00
N VAL A 18 -22.48 -13.09 -3.26
CA VAL A 18 -23.28 -14.26 -3.75
C VAL A 18 -24.38 -14.69 -2.78
N ASN A 19 -24.28 -14.30 -1.52
CA ASN A 19 -25.27 -14.60 -0.48
C ASN A 19 -26.29 -13.46 -0.30
N GLY A 20 -26.32 -12.45 -1.18
CA GLY A 20 -27.22 -11.30 -1.10
C GLY A 20 -26.86 -10.30 0.01
N ARG A 21 -25.68 -10.40 0.62
CA ARG A 21 -25.23 -9.47 1.66
C ARG A 21 -24.49 -8.27 1.05
N LEU A 22 -24.84 -7.08 1.50
CA LEU A 22 -24.18 -5.85 1.07
C LEU A 22 -22.76 -5.78 1.68
N ARG A 23 -21.73 -5.71 0.82
CA ARG A 23 -20.33 -5.61 1.22
C ARG A 23 -19.73 -4.28 0.79
N PRO A 24 -19.07 -3.55 1.69
CA PRO A 24 -18.30 -2.38 1.30
C PRO A 24 -17.07 -2.81 0.50
N VAL A 25 -16.83 -2.16 -0.62
CA VAL A 25 -15.68 -2.45 -1.49
C VAL A 25 -14.93 -1.18 -1.87
N THR A 26 -13.63 -1.31 -2.05
CA THR A 26 -12.80 -0.27 -2.65
C THR A 26 -12.57 -0.60 -4.12
N VAL A 27 -12.73 0.41 -4.97
CA VAL A 27 -12.48 0.34 -6.42
C VAL A 27 -11.05 0.77 -6.69
N ILE A 28 -10.27 -0.10 -7.33
CA ILE A 28 -8.87 0.13 -7.69
C ILE A 28 -8.75 0.03 -9.20
N ALA A 29 -8.35 1.12 -9.87
CA ALA A 29 -7.95 1.08 -11.27
C ALA A 29 -6.54 0.49 -11.36
N ALA A 30 -6.38 -0.60 -12.09
CA ALA A 30 -5.11 -1.32 -12.23
C ALA A 30 -4.78 -1.63 -13.71
N GLY A 31 -5.30 -0.82 -14.62
CA GLY A 31 -4.93 -0.86 -16.03
C GLY A 31 -3.55 -0.27 -16.27
N ASP A 32 -3.03 -0.43 -17.50
CA ASP A 32 -1.82 0.25 -18.00
C ASP A 32 -0.54 0.02 -17.18
N ASN A 33 -0.46 -1.15 -16.53
CA ASN A 33 0.78 -1.62 -15.94
C ASN A 33 1.74 -2.07 -17.05
N VAL A 34 2.97 -1.59 -17.00
CA VAL A 34 4.00 -1.89 -17.98
C VAL A 34 5.25 -2.38 -17.29
N LEU A 35 5.89 -3.39 -17.87
CA LEU A 35 7.19 -3.87 -17.44
C LEU A 35 8.26 -2.84 -17.82
N VAL A 36 8.95 -2.30 -16.83
CA VAL A 36 10.06 -1.36 -17.04
C VAL A 36 11.39 -2.09 -17.05
N ARG A 37 11.64 -2.95 -16.07
CA ARG A 37 12.91 -3.68 -15.95
C ARG A 37 12.71 -5.01 -15.25
N ARG A 38 13.48 -6.01 -15.68
CA ARG A 38 13.69 -7.27 -14.94
C ARG A 38 14.98 -7.16 -14.12
N ILE A 39 14.92 -7.59 -12.89
CA ILE A 39 16.01 -7.58 -11.92
C ILE A 39 16.33 -9.04 -11.62
N THR A 40 17.55 -9.47 -11.93
CA THR A 40 18.00 -10.86 -11.80
C THR A 40 18.94 -11.01 -10.62
N ALA A 41 18.91 -12.19 -9.99
CA ALA A 41 19.74 -12.47 -8.83
C ALA A 41 21.24 -12.42 -9.16
N GLU A 42 21.62 -12.78 -10.37
CA GLU A 42 23.03 -12.77 -10.83
C GLU A 42 23.63 -11.36 -10.85
N ARG A 43 22.85 -10.39 -11.31
CA ARG A 43 23.33 -9.02 -11.49
C ARG A 43 23.08 -8.12 -10.27
N ASP A 44 21.89 -8.22 -9.69
CA ASP A 44 21.40 -7.28 -8.68
C ASP A 44 21.28 -7.94 -7.28
N GLY A 45 21.58 -9.25 -7.16
CA GLY A 45 21.57 -10.00 -5.91
C GLY A 45 20.18 -10.45 -5.43
N TYR A 46 19.11 -10.14 -6.18
CA TYR A 46 17.74 -10.58 -5.91
C TYR A 46 16.89 -10.59 -7.18
N SER A 47 15.79 -11.34 -7.15
CA SER A 47 14.85 -11.42 -8.27
C SER A 47 13.65 -10.51 -8.05
N ALA A 48 13.39 -9.60 -8.99
CA ALA A 48 12.26 -8.68 -8.95
C ALA A 48 11.84 -8.22 -10.35
N VAL A 49 10.64 -7.66 -10.43
CA VAL A 49 10.12 -7.01 -11.63
C VAL A 49 9.79 -5.56 -11.30
N GLN A 50 10.37 -4.63 -12.02
CA GLN A 50 10.00 -3.22 -11.91
C GLN A 50 8.83 -2.94 -12.85
N VAL A 51 7.72 -2.52 -12.26
CA VAL A 51 6.47 -2.21 -12.96
C VAL A 51 6.22 -0.70 -12.90
N GLY A 52 5.76 -0.13 -14.00
CA GLY A 52 5.34 1.26 -14.12
C GLY A 52 3.84 1.37 -14.34
N PHE A 53 3.22 2.41 -13.76
CA PHE A 53 1.78 2.68 -13.84
C PHE A 53 1.49 4.16 -14.02
N GLY A 54 0.47 4.46 -14.82
CA GLY A 54 0.01 5.83 -15.09
C GLY A 54 0.99 6.63 -15.97
N VAL A 55 0.48 7.48 -16.82
CA VAL A 55 1.29 8.30 -17.74
C VAL A 55 1.84 9.52 -17.02
N GLN A 56 3.09 9.89 -17.32
CA GLN A 56 3.74 11.09 -16.83
C GLN A 56 4.31 11.91 -17.99
N LYS A 57 4.19 13.22 -17.90
CA LYS A 57 4.84 14.13 -18.88
C LYS A 57 6.35 14.14 -18.66
N GLU A 58 7.14 14.07 -19.73
CA GLU A 58 8.62 14.11 -19.66
C GLU A 58 9.15 15.33 -18.91
N SER A 59 8.50 16.50 -19.09
CA SER A 59 8.89 17.75 -18.43
C SER A 59 8.83 17.70 -16.88
N ARG A 60 8.26 16.66 -16.29
CA ARG A 60 8.19 16.46 -14.83
C ARG A 60 9.16 15.41 -14.31
N LEU A 61 10.02 14.90 -15.17
CA LEU A 61 11.01 13.88 -14.84
C LEU A 61 12.41 14.45 -14.94
N ASN A 62 13.32 13.91 -14.13
CA ASN A 62 14.74 14.19 -14.22
C ASN A 62 15.35 13.47 -15.43
N ASN A 63 16.45 13.98 -15.97
CA ASN A 63 17.15 13.36 -17.10
C ASN A 63 17.53 11.90 -16.85
N SER A 64 17.89 11.52 -15.62
CA SER A 64 18.19 10.15 -15.22
C SER A 64 16.98 9.23 -15.33
N GLU A 65 15.80 9.70 -14.91
CA GLU A 65 14.54 8.95 -15.01
C GLU A 65 14.11 8.80 -16.47
N ILE A 66 14.21 9.87 -17.26
CA ILE A 66 13.93 9.84 -18.71
C ILE A 66 14.86 8.82 -19.39
N GLY A 67 16.16 8.85 -19.07
CA GLY A 67 17.12 7.89 -19.60
C GLY A 67 16.80 6.44 -19.25
N ALA A 68 16.33 6.18 -18.02
CA ALA A 68 15.91 4.85 -17.59
C ALA A 68 14.69 4.33 -18.38
N PHE A 69 13.67 5.17 -18.58
CA PHE A 69 12.49 4.80 -19.38
C PHE A 69 12.83 4.62 -20.86
N LYS A 70 13.67 5.49 -21.44
CA LYS A 70 14.16 5.36 -22.82
C LYS A 70 14.93 4.06 -23.02
N LYS A 71 15.81 3.68 -22.06
CA LYS A 71 16.53 2.40 -22.09
C LYS A 71 15.59 1.20 -22.03
N ALA A 72 14.48 1.30 -21.32
CA ALA A 72 13.46 0.28 -21.24
C ALA A 72 12.51 0.24 -22.45
N GLY A 73 12.57 1.22 -23.36
CA GLY A 73 11.66 1.36 -24.49
C GLY A 73 10.20 1.64 -24.09
N VAL A 74 10.00 2.24 -22.92
CA VAL A 74 8.68 2.47 -22.30
C VAL A 74 8.44 3.96 -22.12
N GLU A 75 7.21 4.39 -22.35
CA GLU A 75 6.79 5.76 -22.04
C GLU A 75 6.95 6.05 -20.54
N PRO A 76 7.27 7.32 -20.18
CA PRO A 76 7.40 7.75 -18.80
C PRO A 76 6.17 7.42 -17.95
N LYS A 77 6.39 6.78 -16.80
CA LYS A 77 5.34 6.38 -15.87
C LYS A 77 5.40 7.20 -14.59
N ARG A 78 4.22 7.54 -14.05
CA ARG A 78 4.09 8.38 -12.85
C ARG A 78 4.44 7.64 -11.57
N PHE A 79 4.15 6.35 -11.51
CA PHE A 79 4.37 5.51 -10.35
C PHE A 79 5.09 4.25 -10.78
N SER A 80 6.26 4.01 -10.21
CA SER A 80 7.05 2.81 -10.48
C SER A 80 7.44 2.14 -9.17
N ARG A 81 7.34 0.80 -9.14
CA ARG A 81 7.72 -0.01 -7.98
C ARG A 81 8.28 -1.34 -8.41
N GLU A 82 9.17 -1.86 -7.58
CA GLU A 82 9.69 -3.21 -7.70
C GLU A 82 8.79 -4.18 -6.93
N LEU A 83 8.41 -5.24 -7.62
CA LEU A 83 7.67 -6.36 -7.07
C LEU A 83 8.66 -7.52 -6.91
N ARG A 84 9.09 -7.77 -5.69
CA ARG A 84 10.01 -8.87 -5.38
C ARG A 84 9.30 -10.20 -5.53
N LEU A 85 9.97 -11.14 -6.17
CA LEU A 85 9.51 -12.52 -6.38
C LEU A 85 10.25 -13.41 -5.40
N GLY A 86 9.53 -14.38 -4.82
CA GLY A 86 10.13 -15.36 -3.91
C GLY A 86 10.83 -16.51 -4.62
N ALA A 87 10.79 -16.54 -5.93
CA ALA A 87 11.41 -17.54 -6.82
C ALA A 87 12.02 -16.82 -8.02
N ASP A 88 12.72 -17.57 -8.85
CA ASP A 88 13.31 -17.04 -10.08
C ASP A 88 12.26 -16.40 -10.99
N LEU A 89 12.71 -15.39 -11.73
CA LEU A 89 11.88 -14.67 -12.69
C LEU A 89 11.29 -15.67 -13.72
N PRO A 90 9.98 -15.62 -13.98
CA PRO A 90 9.42 -16.40 -15.06
C PRO A 90 10.11 -16.01 -16.38
N GLU A 91 10.64 -17.02 -17.09
CA GLU A 91 11.21 -16.86 -18.42
C GLU A 91 10.08 -16.65 -19.43
N GLY A 92 9.50 -15.52 -19.56
CA GLY A 92 8.41 -15.28 -20.49
C GLY A 92 7.74 -13.94 -20.28
N GLU A 93 6.65 -13.70 -20.96
CA GLU A 93 5.86 -12.49 -20.77
C GLU A 93 5.22 -12.46 -19.37
N VAL A 94 5.42 -11.35 -18.68
CA VAL A 94 4.83 -11.12 -17.37
C VAL A 94 3.42 -10.61 -17.59
N ASN A 95 2.42 -11.38 -17.15
CA ASN A 95 1.03 -10.89 -17.19
C ASN A 95 0.82 -9.78 -16.16
N LEU A 96 0.68 -8.55 -16.63
CA LEU A 96 0.43 -7.35 -15.84
C LEU A 96 -1.02 -6.83 -15.97
N ASN A 97 -1.94 -7.68 -16.44
CA ASN A 97 -3.34 -7.36 -16.55
C ASN A 97 -4.12 -7.71 -15.28
N VAL A 98 -5.28 -7.11 -15.12
CA VAL A 98 -6.20 -7.38 -14.00
C VAL A 98 -6.68 -8.83 -13.96
N THR A 99 -6.63 -9.52 -15.10
CA THR A 99 -7.02 -10.93 -15.30
C THR A 99 -6.19 -11.93 -14.49
N GLN A 100 -5.04 -11.49 -13.95
CA GLN A 100 -4.25 -12.34 -13.05
C GLN A 100 -4.93 -12.60 -11.69
N PHE A 101 -5.94 -11.82 -11.33
CA PHE A 101 -6.76 -12.00 -10.14
C PHE A 101 -8.16 -12.46 -10.49
N GLN A 102 -8.72 -13.32 -9.68
CA GLN A 102 -10.08 -13.84 -9.83
C GLN A 102 -10.94 -13.45 -8.63
N ALA A 103 -12.27 -13.42 -8.85
CA ALA A 103 -13.19 -13.21 -7.74
C ALA A 103 -13.05 -14.36 -6.71
N GLY A 104 -12.93 -13.99 -5.44
CA GLY A 104 -12.67 -14.93 -4.35
C GLY A 104 -11.21 -14.99 -3.90
N ASP A 105 -10.25 -14.53 -4.71
CA ASP A 105 -8.84 -14.47 -4.33
C ASP A 105 -8.61 -13.54 -3.14
N PHE A 106 -7.56 -13.85 -2.36
CA PHE A 106 -7.09 -12.97 -1.30
C PHE A 106 -5.87 -12.18 -1.76
N VAL A 107 -5.90 -10.87 -1.49
CA VAL A 107 -4.83 -9.94 -1.86
C VAL A 107 -4.37 -9.12 -0.65
N ASP A 108 -3.10 -8.73 -0.68
CA ASP A 108 -2.54 -7.73 0.21
C ASP A 108 -2.43 -6.41 -0.54
N VAL A 109 -2.97 -5.34 0.03
CA VAL A 109 -2.91 -4.02 -0.58
C VAL A 109 -2.00 -3.12 0.23
N ILE A 110 -0.98 -2.61 -0.42
CA ILE A 110 0.04 -1.73 0.15
C ILE A 110 -0.19 -0.32 -0.38
N GLY A 111 -0.26 0.63 0.52
CA GLY A 111 -0.40 2.04 0.14
C GLY A 111 0.21 2.97 1.18
N ARG A 112 0.12 4.26 0.92
CA ARG A 112 0.52 5.29 1.86
C ARG A 112 -0.70 5.81 2.60
N SER A 113 -0.70 5.75 3.92
CA SER A 113 -1.82 6.17 4.75
C SER A 113 -2.03 7.69 4.66
N LYS A 114 -3.24 8.16 4.98
CA LYS A 114 -3.51 9.59 5.06
C LYS A 114 -2.67 10.22 6.16
N GLY A 115 -1.92 11.28 5.85
CA GLY A 115 -1.19 12.07 6.81
C GLY A 115 -2.12 12.77 7.79
N LYS A 116 -1.72 12.84 9.06
CA LYS A 116 -2.45 13.52 10.14
C LYS A 116 -1.60 14.61 10.80
N GLY A 117 -0.40 14.86 10.27
CA GLY A 117 0.55 15.81 10.81
C GLY A 117 1.10 15.41 12.18
N PHE A 118 1.59 16.37 12.94
CA PHE A 118 2.03 16.17 14.31
C PHE A 118 0.84 15.97 15.23
N GLN A 119 0.79 14.86 15.96
CA GLN A 119 -0.31 14.50 16.84
C GLN A 119 0.16 14.29 18.28
N GLY A 120 -0.71 14.68 19.23
CA GLY A 120 -0.54 14.39 20.64
C GLY A 120 -0.69 12.91 20.96
N VAL A 121 -0.27 12.53 22.16
CA VAL A 121 -0.25 11.14 22.64
C VAL A 121 -1.63 10.49 22.70
N MET A 122 -2.68 11.24 22.94
CA MET A 122 -4.04 10.70 22.95
C MET A 122 -4.44 10.15 21.59
N LYS A 123 -4.15 10.88 20.49
CA LYS A 123 -4.50 10.45 19.14
C LYS A 123 -3.49 9.44 18.55
N LYS A 124 -2.20 9.62 18.86
CA LYS A 124 -1.15 8.78 18.29
C LYS A 124 -1.04 7.42 18.99
N HIS A 125 -1.21 7.38 20.30
CA HIS A 125 -1.00 6.20 21.13
C HIS A 125 -2.25 5.77 21.91
N ASN A 126 -3.40 6.38 21.68
CA ASN A 126 -4.67 6.09 22.36
C ASN A 126 -4.59 6.23 23.89
N MET A 127 -3.76 7.16 24.39
CA MET A 127 -3.68 7.44 25.83
C MET A 127 -4.92 8.21 26.28
N HIS A 128 -5.37 7.96 27.51
CA HIS A 128 -6.62 8.54 28.03
C HIS A 128 -6.51 10.01 28.43
N GLY A 129 -5.30 10.50 28.74
CA GLY A 129 -5.12 11.83 29.30
C GLY A 129 -5.52 11.86 30.78
N GLN A 130 -5.80 13.05 31.30
CA GLN A 130 -6.24 13.28 32.66
C GLN A 130 -7.54 14.10 32.72
N GLY A 131 -8.14 14.20 33.91
CA GLY A 131 -9.41 14.89 34.11
C GLY A 131 -9.40 16.31 33.60
N ALA A 132 -10.57 16.79 33.15
CA ALA A 132 -10.75 18.16 32.63
C ALA A 132 -11.07 19.17 33.74
N ALA A 133 -11.41 18.72 34.96
CA ALA A 133 -11.83 19.51 36.10
C ALA A 133 -11.07 19.13 37.41
N HIS A 134 -11.50 19.58 38.53
CA HIS A 134 -10.95 19.31 39.88
C HIS A 134 -9.45 19.63 40.01
N GLY A 135 -9.01 20.78 39.43
CA GLY A 135 -7.62 21.26 39.56
C GLY A 135 -6.59 20.54 38.70
N SER A 136 -7.00 19.64 37.81
CA SER A 136 -6.08 18.99 36.86
C SER A 136 -5.42 20.03 35.95
N LYS A 137 -4.09 19.99 35.81
CA LYS A 137 -3.31 20.86 34.91
C LYS A 137 -2.76 20.15 33.69
N THR A 138 -3.01 18.85 33.55
CA THR A 138 -2.35 18.00 32.53
C THR A 138 -3.25 17.72 31.33
N HIS A 139 -4.55 17.59 31.52
CA HIS A 139 -5.57 17.35 30.49
C HIS A 139 -5.17 16.31 29.41
N ARG A 140 -4.62 16.78 28.29
CA ARG A 140 -4.30 15.98 27.09
C ARG A 140 -2.81 15.64 26.92
N ARG A 141 -1.98 15.99 27.89
CA ARG A 141 -0.54 15.71 27.84
C ARG A 141 -0.26 14.27 28.24
N ASN A 142 0.92 13.76 27.85
CA ASN A 142 1.47 12.54 28.42
C ASN A 142 1.80 12.79 29.92
N GLY A 143 1.59 11.80 30.76
CA GLY A 143 2.00 11.85 32.15
C GLY A 143 3.53 11.73 32.32
N ALA A 144 3.98 11.17 33.42
CA ALA A 144 5.39 10.91 33.63
C ALA A 144 5.97 10.01 32.50
N ILE A 145 7.15 10.39 32.03
CA ILE A 145 7.85 9.69 30.94
C ILE A 145 8.99 8.80 31.44
N GLY A 146 9.28 8.83 32.72
CA GLY A 146 10.30 8.02 33.36
C GLY A 146 10.55 8.43 34.81
N ASN A 147 11.44 7.68 35.48
CA ASN A 147 11.91 7.97 36.84
C ASN A 147 13.02 9.03 36.79
N ARG A 148 13.32 9.62 37.94
CA ARG A 148 14.24 10.75 38.04
C ARG A 148 15.70 10.35 37.72
N SER A 149 16.46 9.83 38.66
CA SER A 149 17.90 9.57 38.52
C SER A 149 18.22 8.18 37.97
N THR A 150 17.39 7.19 38.22
CA THR A 150 17.54 5.83 37.73
C THR A 150 16.33 5.45 36.86
N PRO A 151 16.49 5.16 35.58
CA PRO A 151 17.71 4.96 34.78
C PRO A 151 18.34 6.24 34.20
N GLY A 152 17.87 7.46 34.55
CA GLY A 152 18.35 8.74 34.01
C GLY A 152 18.03 8.97 32.54
N ARG A 153 17.18 8.14 31.96
CA ARG A 153 16.76 8.20 30.55
C ARG A 153 15.30 7.75 30.38
N ILE A 154 14.74 8.05 29.23
CA ILE A 154 13.43 7.54 28.83
C ILE A 154 13.61 6.14 28.24
N TRP A 155 12.74 5.21 28.60
CA TRP A 155 12.75 3.86 28.04
C TRP A 155 12.44 3.87 26.55
N LYS A 156 13.02 2.93 25.81
CA LYS A 156 12.68 2.70 24.39
C LYS A 156 11.18 2.40 24.29
N ASN A 157 10.59 2.82 23.17
CA ASN A 157 9.16 2.60 22.84
C ASN A 157 8.16 3.36 23.75
N MET A 158 8.62 4.31 24.58
CA MET A 158 7.71 5.20 25.29
C MET A 158 6.93 6.04 24.29
N GLY A 159 5.59 5.99 24.38
CA GLY A 159 4.69 6.73 23.50
C GLY A 159 4.81 8.24 23.69
N MET A 160 5.23 8.95 22.67
CA MET A 160 5.37 10.42 22.67
C MET A 160 4.62 11.06 21.50
N PRO A 161 4.27 12.36 21.60
CA PRO A 161 3.71 13.08 20.48
C PRO A 161 4.68 13.06 19.28
N GLY A 162 4.14 13.14 18.09
CA GLY A 162 4.94 13.13 16.87
C GLY A 162 4.10 12.95 15.63
N HIS A 163 4.77 12.83 14.49
CA HIS A 163 4.12 12.60 13.19
C HIS A 163 3.27 11.34 13.21
N LEU A 164 2.08 11.40 12.64
CA LEU A 164 1.14 10.29 12.50
C LEU A 164 0.61 10.24 11.06
N GLY A 165 0.53 9.03 10.53
CA GLY A 165 0.11 8.81 9.15
C GLY A 165 1.19 9.17 8.12
N ASP A 166 0.80 9.21 6.85
CA ASP A 166 1.71 9.38 5.71
C ASP A 166 2.86 8.36 5.71
N GLU A 167 2.56 7.16 6.10
CA GLU A 167 3.47 6.02 6.20
C GLU A 167 2.99 4.85 5.35
N ARG A 168 3.91 3.97 4.98
CA ARG A 168 3.60 2.78 4.21
C ARG A 168 2.86 1.78 5.09
N VAL A 169 1.62 1.46 4.69
CA VAL A 169 0.74 0.51 5.41
C VAL A 169 0.34 -0.60 4.46
N THR A 170 0.31 -1.82 4.96
CA THR A 170 -0.19 -2.99 4.24
C THR A 170 -1.46 -3.48 4.92
N VAL A 171 -2.57 -3.53 4.17
CA VAL A 171 -3.78 -4.22 4.60
C VAL A 171 -3.77 -5.61 3.98
N GLN A 172 -3.75 -6.62 4.84
CA GLN A 172 -3.59 -8.01 4.44
C GLN A 172 -4.94 -8.74 4.28
N ASN A 173 -4.94 -9.76 3.44
CA ASN A 173 -6.05 -10.71 3.29
C ASN A 173 -7.38 -10.05 2.90
N LEU A 174 -7.36 -9.04 2.04
CA LEU A 174 -8.57 -8.49 1.45
C LEU A 174 -9.07 -9.43 0.35
N GLN A 175 -10.36 -9.69 0.31
CA GLN A 175 -10.95 -10.55 -0.70
C GLN A 175 -11.28 -9.74 -1.96
N VAL A 176 -10.91 -10.26 -3.12
CA VAL A 176 -11.34 -9.73 -4.42
C VAL A 176 -12.81 -10.12 -4.62
N MET A 177 -13.68 -9.14 -4.72
CA MET A 177 -15.11 -9.35 -4.92
C MET A 177 -15.46 -9.48 -6.39
N GLN A 178 -14.86 -8.65 -7.23
CA GLN A 178 -15.11 -8.62 -8.67
C GLN A 178 -13.90 -8.08 -9.41
N VAL A 179 -13.64 -8.61 -10.60
CA VAL A 179 -12.67 -8.08 -11.56
C VAL A 179 -13.44 -7.68 -12.82
N ARG A 180 -13.25 -6.47 -13.30
CA ARG A 180 -13.85 -5.96 -14.54
C ARG A 180 -12.75 -5.67 -15.54
N GLU A 181 -12.60 -6.54 -16.51
CA GLU A 181 -11.52 -6.49 -17.49
C GLU A 181 -11.64 -5.29 -18.44
N THR A 182 -12.86 -5.01 -18.92
CA THR A 182 -13.13 -3.89 -19.83
C THR A 182 -12.78 -2.54 -19.23
N GLU A 183 -13.07 -2.34 -17.95
CA GLU A 183 -12.79 -1.12 -17.21
C GLU A 183 -11.38 -1.15 -16.55
N LYS A 184 -10.71 -2.29 -16.60
CA LYS A 184 -9.38 -2.54 -15.96
C LYS A 184 -9.39 -2.21 -14.47
N ILE A 185 -10.46 -2.60 -13.75
CA ILE A 185 -10.63 -2.35 -12.31
C ILE A 185 -10.75 -3.64 -11.51
N ILE A 186 -10.31 -3.54 -10.26
CA ILE A 186 -10.43 -4.59 -9.25
C ILE A 186 -11.23 -4.03 -8.07
N LEU A 187 -12.29 -4.73 -7.68
CA LEU A 187 -13.08 -4.43 -6.50
C LEU A 187 -12.61 -5.30 -5.34
N VAL A 188 -12.09 -4.68 -4.29
CA VAL A 188 -11.54 -5.36 -3.11
C VAL A 188 -12.44 -5.10 -1.91
N SER A 189 -12.78 -6.13 -1.15
CA SER A 189 -13.61 -6.00 0.05
C SER A 189 -12.91 -5.18 1.12
N GLY A 190 -13.61 -4.17 1.67
CA GLY A 190 -13.13 -3.37 2.79
C GLY A 190 -12.32 -2.14 2.37
N ALA A 191 -11.61 -1.57 3.34
CA ALA A 191 -10.87 -0.33 3.18
C ALA A 191 -9.43 -0.55 2.72
N VAL A 192 -8.93 0.37 1.90
CA VAL A 192 -7.57 0.40 1.35
C VAL A 192 -6.87 1.67 1.83
N PRO A 193 -5.55 1.64 2.12
CA PRO A 193 -4.81 2.81 2.59
C PRO A 193 -4.84 3.97 1.62
N GLY A 194 -4.77 5.18 2.14
CA GLY A 194 -4.65 6.41 1.37
C GLY A 194 -5.97 7.11 1.04
N SER A 195 -5.84 8.25 0.41
CA SER A 195 -6.95 9.04 -0.14
C SER A 195 -7.41 8.50 -1.49
N ASN A 196 -8.55 8.96 -1.99
CA ASN A 196 -8.91 8.75 -3.39
C ASN A 196 -7.85 9.40 -4.29
N GLY A 197 -7.49 8.75 -5.38
CA GLY A 197 -6.39 9.16 -6.25
C GLY A 197 -4.99 8.72 -5.80
N SER A 198 -4.82 8.11 -4.61
CA SER A 198 -3.53 7.58 -4.18
C SER A 198 -3.17 6.29 -4.89
N PHE A 199 -1.86 6.09 -5.10
CA PHE A 199 -1.34 4.85 -5.67
C PHE A 199 -1.25 3.74 -4.62
N VAL A 200 -1.54 2.54 -5.06
CA VAL A 200 -1.48 1.33 -4.26
C VAL A 200 -0.79 0.20 -5.03
N VAL A 201 -0.26 -0.75 -4.30
CA VAL A 201 0.28 -1.99 -4.84
C VAL A 201 -0.64 -3.12 -4.39
N VAL A 202 -1.20 -3.86 -5.32
CA VAL A 202 -2.02 -5.05 -5.08
C VAL A 202 -1.16 -6.27 -5.37
N ARG A 203 -1.02 -7.16 -4.42
CA ARG A 203 -0.27 -8.42 -4.60
C ARG A 203 -1.07 -9.59 -4.01
N PRO A 204 -0.78 -10.82 -4.43
CA PRO A 204 -1.35 -12.01 -3.80
C PRO A 204 -1.08 -12.01 -2.30
N ALA A 205 -2.06 -12.46 -1.51
CA ALA A 205 -1.90 -12.53 -0.06
C ALA A 205 -0.85 -13.56 0.33
N ILE A 206 0.09 -13.16 1.18
CA ILE A 206 1.15 -14.05 1.68
C ILE A 206 0.56 -15.09 2.64
N LYS A 207 -0.36 -14.67 3.52
CA LYS A 207 -0.94 -15.53 4.55
C LYS A 207 -2.08 -16.42 4.06
N LYS A 208 -2.72 -16.05 2.96
CA LYS A 208 -3.79 -16.81 2.31
C LYS A 208 -3.53 -16.89 0.79
N PRO A 209 -2.52 -17.65 0.36
CA PRO A 209 -2.27 -17.81 -1.06
C PRO A 209 -3.48 -18.48 -1.73
N ALA A 210 -3.71 -18.14 -3.01
CA ALA A 210 -4.71 -18.82 -3.80
C ALA A 210 -4.46 -20.34 -3.76
N LYS A 211 -5.51 -21.13 -3.63
CA LYS A 211 -5.38 -22.59 -3.73
C LYS A 211 -4.84 -22.89 -5.13
N LYS A 212 -3.68 -23.54 -5.21
CA LYS A 212 -3.21 -24.12 -6.48
C LYS A 212 -4.23 -25.19 -6.86
N SER A 213 -5.03 -24.94 -7.89
CA SER A 213 -5.83 -25.96 -8.57
C SER A 213 -4.91 -26.89 -9.34
#